data_3915a2206d26f0fb90a46aeaf144252d
#
_entry.id   3915a2206d26f0fb90a46aeaf144252d
#
_cell.length_a   1.000
_cell.length_b   1.000
_cell.length_c   1.000
_cell.angle_alpha   90.00
_cell.angle_beta   90.00
_cell.angle_gamma   90.00
#
_symmetry.space_group_name_H-M   'P 1'
#
loop_
_entity.id
_entity.type
_entity.pdbx_description
1 polymer ?
#
loop_
_entity_poly.entity_id
_entity_poly.type
_entity_poly.pdbx_seq_one_letter_code
_entity_poly.pdbx_strand_id
1 'polypeptide(L)'
;MKIGLFTDGLPDLSFSEALDWLVEQGIEAAEISTGGFSKTPHCNRTELLKDSKARSEFKDAFDQRGLTLSALNCNGNTVDPNPERGREQKEHLYQTIELAEKLGLDTVVAMSGCPGDPSGTPYPNWIAHPFQQEFLEILEWQWDKVLTPFWKEAGQYATDHGVKIAIEMHPGQSVFSPSGLRRLRDIAGPSLGANLDPSHLFYQGMDPNLVIRELGLDFVFHVHAKDAKIDPHRTVSDGNLDLNPMHLVLNRSWGYRTLGFGHDELWWREFVSSLRSVGYDGSLSIEHEDSLMSATEGIIKSVKFLEPIVLTTMPEETPPWL
;
A
#
# COMPACT_ATOMS: atom_id res chain seq x y z
N MET A 1 -11.76 -7.68 11.43
CA MET A 1 -10.46 -7.46 10.73
C MET A 1 -9.51 -8.61 11.03
N LYS A 2 -8.55 -8.88 10.15
CA LYS A 2 -7.52 -9.95 10.28
C LYS A 2 -6.14 -9.33 10.36
N ILE A 3 -5.23 -9.99 11.07
CA ILE A 3 -3.80 -9.65 10.98
C ILE A 3 -3.26 -10.27 9.70
N GLY A 4 -2.70 -9.44 8.85
CA GLY A 4 -2.08 -9.82 7.58
C GLY A 4 -0.59 -9.50 7.53
N LEU A 5 0.08 -10.01 6.49
CA LEU A 5 1.46 -9.68 6.17
C LEU A 5 1.64 -9.45 4.68
N PHE A 6 2.32 -8.38 4.31
CA PHE A 6 2.92 -8.22 2.99
C PHE A 6 4.20 -9.08 2.95
N THR A 7 4.14 -10.16 2.16
CA THR A 7 5.13 -11.26 2.26
C THR A 7 6.51 -10.93 1.71
N ASP A 8 6.70 -9.78 1.08
CA ASP A 8 8.02 -9.28 0.69
C ASP A 8 8.98 -9.09 1.89
N GLY A 9 8.44 -9.03 3.12
CA GLY A 9 9.23 -9.08 4.35
C GLY A 9 9.92 -10.42 4.62
N LEU A 10 9.62 -11.48 3.84
CA LEU A 10 10.18 -12.83 3.97
C LEU A 10 10.84 -13.33 2.68
N PRO A 11 11.73 -12.55 2.02
CA PRO A 11 12.19 -12.81 0.67
C PRO A 11 13.06 -14.08 0.54
N ASP A 12 13.60 -14.57 1.65
CA ASP A 12 14.48 -15.74 1.68
C ASP A 12 13.73 -17.07 1.84
N LEU A 13 12.42 -17.03 2.14
CA LEU A 13 11.57 -18.21 2.21
C LEU A 13 10.94 -18.50 0.85
N SER A 14 10.77 -19.78 0.54
CA SER A 14 9.93 -20.18 -0.58
C SER A 14 8.46 -19.86 -0.30
N PHE A 15 7.61 -19.84 -1.33
CA PHE A 15 6.18 -19.55 -1.17
C PHE A 15 5.52 -20.44 -0.10
N SER A 16 5.75 -21.76 -0.13
CA SER A 16 5.16 -22.67 0.86
C SER A 16 5.69 -22.41 2.27
N GLU A 17 7.02 -22.23 2.42
CA GLU A 17 7.63 -21.94 3.72
C GLU A 17 7.13 -20.60 4.29
N ALA A 18 6.95 -19.58 3.44
CA ALA A 18 6.39 -18.32 3.88
C ALA A 18 4.96 -18.47 4.43
N LEU A 19 4.08 -19.23 3.72
CA LEU A 19 2.72 -19.48 4.18
C LEU A 19 2.70 -20.30 5.49
N ASP A 20 3.55 -21.33 5.61
CA ASP A 20 3.67 -22.12 6.84
C ASP A 20 4.11 -21.24 8.01
N TRP A 21 5.09 -20.35 7.76
CA TRP A 21 5.57 -19.41 8.76
C TRP A 21 4.49 -18.41 9.20
N LEU A 22 3.64 -17.92 8.26
CA LEU A 22 2.51 -17.06 8.61
C LEU A 22 1.58 -17.74 9.64
N VAL A 23 1.22 -19.01 9.37
CA VAL A 23 0.37 -19.79 10.29
C VAL A 23 1.03 -19.97 11.66
N GLU A 24 2.32 -20.29 11.68
CA GLU A 24 3.09 -20.44 12.94
C GLU A 24 3.11 -19.16 13.79
N GLN A 25 3.08 -17.99 13.13
CA GLN A 25 3.06 -16.71 13.83
C GLN A 25 1.64 -16.19 14.14
N GLY A 26 0.58 -16.93 13.80
CA GLY A 26 -0.81 -16.51 14.03
C GLY A 26 -1.29 -15.43 13.06
N ILE A 27 -0.65 -15.29 11.90
CA ILE A 27 -1.08 -14.39 10.81
C ILE A 27 -2.19 -15.07 10.03
N GLU A 28 -3.26 -14.33 9.72
CA GLU A 28 -4.49 -14.88 9.13
C GLU A 28 -4.65 -14.53 7.64
N ALA A 29 -3.88 -13.56 7.15
CA ALA A 29 -3.98 -13.08 5.77
C ALA A 29 -2.60 -12.79 5.17
N ALA A 30 -2.49 -12.96 3.86
CA ALA A 30 -1.28 -12.62 3.12
C ALA A 30 -1.59 -11.68 1.96
N GLU A 31 -0.75 -10.68 1.81
CA GLU A 31 -0.64 -9.84 0.63
C GLU A 31 0.59 -10.29 -0.16
N ILE A 32 0.42 -10.51 -1.46
CA ILE A 32 1.45 -11.11 -2.31
C ILE A 32 1.86 -10.12 -3.41
N SER A 33 3.17 -9.86 -3.50
CA SER A 33 3.71 -9.05 -4.60
C SER A 33 3.69 -9.81 -5.94
N THR A 34 3.36 -9.08 -6.99
CA THR A 34 3.24 -9.62 -8.36
C THR A 34 4.05 -8.84 -9.39
N GLY A 35 4.67 -7.75 -9.01
CA GLY A 35 5.41 -6.86 -9.90
C GLY A 35 5.80 -5.54 -9.27
N GLY A 36 5.91 -4.51 -10.10
CA GLY A 36 6.31 -3.19 -9.61
C GLY A 36 7.78 -3.14 -9.21
N PHE A 37 8.07 -2.63 -8.02
CA PHE A 37 9.42 -2.55 -7.45
C PHE A 37 9.87 -3.85 -6.78
N SER A 38 8.94 -4.77 -6.53
CA SER A 38 9.20 -6.06 -5.89
C SER A 38 9.94 -7.02 -6.82
N LYS A 39 10.73 -7.92 -6.21
CA LYS A 39 11.31 -9.09 -6.87
C LYS A 39 10.34 -10.28 -6.97
N THR A 40 9.14 -10.13 -6.44
CA THR A 40 8.06 -11.14 -6.45
C THR A 40 8.49 -12.53 -5.92
N PRO A 41 9.04 -12.60 -4.68
CA PRO A 41 9.63 -13.84 -4.17
C PRO A 41 8.64 -15.00 -4.10
N HIS A 42 7.33 -14.70 -3.98
CA HIS A 42 6.28 -15.70 -3.72
C HIS A 42 5.23 -15.82 -4.85
N CYS A 43 5.45 -15.15 -6.01
CA CYS A 43 4.48 -15.19 -7.10
C CYS A 43 5.15 -15.24 -8.48
N ASN A 44 4.90 -16.27 -9.25
CA ASN A 44 5.20 -16.28 -10.67
C ASN A 44 3.96 -15.85 -11.48
N ARG A 45 3.74 -14.51 -11.58
CA ARG A 45 2.59 -13.92 -12.30
C ARG A 45 2.41 -14.50 -13.71
N THR A 46 3.51 -14.64 -14.47
CA THR A 46 3.47 -15.11 -15.86
C THR A 46 2.95 -16.53 -15.98
N GLU A 47 3.34 -17.40 -15.07
CA GLU A 47 2.87 -18.80 -15.00
C GLU A 47 1.39 -18.82 -14.57
N LEU A 48 1.05 -18.10 -13.50
CA LEU A 48 -0.31 -18.07 -12.99
C LEU A 48 -1.32 -17.50 -13.98
N LEU A 49 -0.93 -16.58 -14.85
CA LEU A 49 -1.80 -16.07 -15.91
C LEU A 49 -2.11 -17.11 -16.97
N LYS A 50 -1.17 -18.00 -17.30
CA LYS A 50 -1.27 -18.97 -18.40
C LYS A 50 -1.82 -20.32 -17.96
N ASP A 51 -1.46 -20.77 -16.78
CA ASP A 51 -1.77 -22.14 -16.29
C ASP A 51 -2.85 -22.12 -15.21
N SER A 52 -4.02 -22.67 -15.55
CA SER A 52 -5.15 -22.77 -14.60
C SER A 52 -4.88 -23.76 -13.47
N LYS A 53 -4.05 -24.79 -13.70
CA LYS A 53 -3.66 -25.74 -12.67
C LYS A 53 -2.75 -25.07 -11.65
N ALA A 54 -1.73 -24.34 -12.12
CA ALA A 54 -0.86 -23.55 -11.23
C ALA A 54 -1.66 -22.54 -10.39
N ARG A 55 -2.69 -21.90 -10.98
CA ARG A 55 -3.60 -21.00 -10.21
C ARG A 55 -4.38 -21.76 -9.14
N SER A 56 -4.90 -22.95 -9.46
CA SER A 56 -5.61 -23.78 -8.48
C SER A 56 -4.68 -24.15 -7.32
N GLU A 57 -3.49 -24.66 -7.64
CA GLU A 57 -2.48 -25.03 -6.64
C GLU A 57 -2.06 -23.83 -5.78
N PHE A 58 -1.94 -22.65 -6.38
CA PHE A 58 -1.65 -21.41 -5.66
C PHE A 58 -2.77 -21.05 -4.66
N LYS A 59 -4.05 -21.13 -5.06
CA LYS A 59 -5.20 -20.89 -4.17
C LYS A 59 -5.29 -21.96 -3.09
N ASP A 60 -5.18 -23.22 -3.47
CA ASP A 60 -5.25 -24.36 -2.56
C ASP A 60 -4.20 -24.26 -1.44
N ALA A 61 -3.04 -23.64 -1.73
CA ALA A 61 -2.00 -23.42 -0.72
C ALA A 61 -2.44 -22.50 0.43
N PHE A 62 -3.29 -21.51 0.16
CA PHE A 62 -3.91 -20.67 1.19
C PHE A 62 -5.04 -21.41 1.91
N ASP A 63 -5.94 -22.02 1.15
CA ASP A 63 -7.12 -22.71 1.67
C ASP A 63 -6.74 -23.84 2.64
N GLN A 64 -5.72 -24.65 2.30
CA GLN A 64 -5.19 -25.73 3.14
C GLN A 64 -4.64 -25.26 4.48
N ARG A 65 -4.24 -23.97 4.56
CA ARG A 65 -3.68 -23.35 5.77
C ARG A 65 -4.67 -22.46 6.50
N GLY A 66 -5.89 -22.30 5.97
CA GLY A 66 -6.88 -21.37 6.50
C GLY A 66 -6.48 -19.90 6.37
N LEU A 67 -5.54 -19.60 5.46
CA LEU A 67 -5.09 -18.24 5.18
C LEU A 67 -5.99 -17.55 4.16
N THR A 68 -6.15 -16.25 4.31
CA THR A 68 -6.80 -15.40 3.30
C THR A 68 -5.76 -14.76 2.40
N LEU A 69 -5.86 -14.91 1.09
CA LEU A 69 -5.15 -14.03 0.16
C LEU A 69 -5.89 -12.69 0.11
N SER A 70 -5.32 -11.64 0.74
CA SER A 70 -6.01 -10.37 0.98
C SER A 70 -5.93 -9.40 -0.18
N ALA A 71 -4.80 -9.37 -0.87
CA ALA A 71 -4.56 -8.51 -2.04
C ALA A 71 -3.36 -9.02 -2.85
N LEU A 72 -3.29 -8.59 -4.11
CA LEU A 72 -2.06 -8.62 -4.90
C LEU A 72 -1.43 -7.23 -4.90
N ASN A 73 -0.13 -7.15 -4.66
CA ASN A 73 0.61 -5.89 -4.64
C ASN A 73 1.45 -5.71 -5.92
N CYS A 74 1.34 -4.54 -6.52
CA CYS A 74 2.10 -4.15 -7.69
C CYS A 74 2.61 -2.69 -7.55
N ASN A 75 3.15 -2.36 -6.37
CA ASN A 75 3.71 -1.04 -6.10
C ASN A 75 4.85 -0.73 -7.06
N GLY A 76 4.66 0.29 -7.90
CA GLY A 76 5.61 0.64 -8.95
C GLY A 76 5.33 2.00 -9.58
N ASN A 77 6.12 2.38 -10.58
CA ASN A 77 5.92 3.62 -11.33
C ASN A 77 5.37 3.32 -12.75
N THR A 78 4.06 3.14 -12.85
CA THR A 78 3.37 2.80 -14.11
C THR A 78 3.42 3.91 -15.16
N VAL A 79 3.82 5.11 -14.78
CA VAL A 79 4.01 6.29 -15.64
C VAL A 79 5.48 6.74 -15.65
N ASP A 80 6.41 5.81 -15.39
CA ASP A 80 7.84 6.10 -15.41
C ASP A 80 8.23 6.73 -16.75
N PRO A 81 8.95 7.87 -16.74
CA PRO A 81 9.32 8.57 -17.97
C PRO A 81 10.38 7.83 -18.79
N ASN A 82 11.08 6.86 -18.22
CA ASN A 82 11.89 5.94 -19.01
C ASN A 82 10.95 4.97 -19.77
N PRO A 83 10.98 4.96 -21.11
CA PRO A 83 10.00 4.22 -21.91
C PRO A 83 10.02 2.70 -21.69
N GLU A 84 11.17 2.14 -21.33
CA GLU A 84 11.31 0.70 -21.07
C GLU A 84 10.71 0.35 -19.72
N ARG A 85 11.13 1.05 -18.65
CA ARG A 85 10.56 0.85 -17.31
C ARG A 85 9.07 1.15 -17.26
N GLY A 86 8.62 2.26 -17.87
CA GLY A 86 7.20 2.63 -17.89
C GLY A 86 6.34 1.58 -18.57
N ARG A 87 6.79 1.02 -19.70
CA ARG A 87 6.10 -0.07 -20.37
C ARG A 87 6.01 -1.33 -19.51
N GLU A 88 7.12 -1.74 -18.92
CA GLU A 88 7.19 -2.89 -18.01
C GLU A 88 6.28 -2.73 -16.81
N GLN A 89 6.34 -1.59 -16.12
CA GLN A 89 5.56 -1.31 -14.93
C GLN A 89 4.04 -1.21 -15.26
N LYS A 90 3.69 -0.62 -16.40
CA LYS A 90 2.32 -0.63 -16.91
C LYS A 90 1.83 -2.06 -17.15
N GLU A 91 2.61 -2.88 -17.84
CA GLU A 91 2.28 -4.28 -18.10
C GLU A 91 2.10 -5.07 -16.79
N HIS A 92 2.95 -4.83 -15.80
CA HIS A 92 2.82 -5.43 -14.48
C HIS A 92 1.46 -5.14 -13.84
N LEU A 93 1.00 -3.89 -13.85
CA LEU A 93 -0.29 -3.53 -13.28
C LEU A 93 -1.46 -4.22 -14.01
N TYR A 94 -1.51 -4.16 -15.33
CA TYR A 94 -2.59 -4.78 -16.10
C TYR A 94 -2.64 -6.30 -15.91
N GLN A 95 -1.49 -6.96 -15.96
CA GLN A 95 -1.39 -8.40 -15.70
C GLN A 95 -1.75 -8.76 -14.26
N THR A 96 -1.50 -7.89 -13.28
CA THR A 96 -1.90 -8.10 -11.90
C THR A 96 -3.42 -8.00 -11.73
N ILE A 97 -4.07 -7.06 -12.43
CA ILE A 97 -5.54 -6.95 -12.47
C ILE A 97 -6.17 -8.21 -13.07
N GLU A 98 -5.65 -8.69 -14.22
CA GLU A 98 -6.12 -9.95 -14.82
C GLU A 98 -5.92 -11.16 -13.88
N LEU A 99 -4.80 -11.21 -13.18
CA LEU A 99 -4.51 -12.28 -12.24
C LEU A 99 -5.45 -12.22 -11.02
N ALA A 100 -5.73 -11.03 -10.51
CA ALA A 100 -6.69 -10.83 -9.41
C ALA A 100 -8.08 -11.37 -9.79
N GLU A 101 -8.61 -11.00 -10.96
CA GLU A 101 -9.87 -11.55 -11.49
C GLU A 101 -9.84 -13.08 -11.55
N LYS A 102 -8.77 -13.67 -12.14
CA LYS A 102 -8.64 -15.13 -12.30
C LYS A 102 -8.51 -15.87 -10.96
N LEU A 103 -7.99 -15.22 -9.93
CA LEU A 103 -7.90 -15.76 -8.57
C LEU A 103 -9.18 -15.52 -7.76
N GLY A 104 -10.11 -14.67 -8.26
CA GLY A 104 -11.34 -14.29 -7.55
C GLY A 104 -11.10 -13.25 -6.45
N LEU A 105 -10.03 -12.44 -6.60
CA LEU A 105 -9.74 -11.30 -5.73
C LEU A 105 -10.32 -10.01 -6.32
N ASP A 106 -10.72 -9.12 -5.45
CA ASP A 106 -11.27 -7.82 -5.84
C ASP A 106 -10.30 -6.65 -5.61
N THR A 107 -9.11 -6.90 -5.06
CA THR A 107 -8.20 -5.82 -4.64
C THR A 107 -6.77 -6.02 -5.14
N VAL A 108 -6.25 -4.97 -5.80
CA VAL A 108 -4.85 -4.83 -6.23
C VAL A 108 -4.28 -3.56 -5.59
N VAL A 109 -3.19 -3.69 -4.87
CA VAL A 109 -2.44 -2.55 -4.33
C VAL A 109 -1.47 -2.02 -5.38
N ALA A 110 -1.41 -0.70 -5.55
CA ALA A 110 -0.52 -0.05 -6.50
C ALA A 110 -0.16 1.37 -6.06
N MET A 111 0.85 1.96 -6.68
CA MET A 111 1.19 3.38 -6.54
C MET A 111 0.73 4.19 -7.75
N SER A 112 0.51 5.49 -7.55
CA SER A 112 0.04 6.39 -8.62
C SER A 112 1.05 6.63 -9.74
N GLY A 113 2.31 6.32 -9.50
CA GLY A 113 3.40 6.68 -10.35
C GLY A 113 3.84 8.15 -10.24
N CYS A 114 5.00 8.45 -10.79
CA CYS A 114 5.57 9.80 -10.88
C CYS A 114 6.14 10.01 -12.28
N PRO A 115 5.51 10.86 -13.10
CA PRO A 115 6.01 11.17 -14.44
C PRO A 115 7.31 11.99 -14.42
N GLY A 116 7.89 12.20 -15.62
CA GLY A 116 8.93 13.20 -15.84
C GLY A 116 8.36 14.60 -16.05
N ASP A 117 8.93 15.32 -17.02
CA ASP A 117 8.52 16.67 -17.43
C ASP A 117 8.42 16.78 -18.96
N PRO A 118 7.93 17.91 -19.49
CA PRO A 118 7.76 18.12 -20.93
C PRO A 118 9.04 18.06 -21.77
N SER A 119 10.22 18.17 -21.14
CA SER A 119 11.52 18.10 -21.85
C SER A 119 11.87 16.67 -22.30
N GLY A 120 11.14 15.66 -21.79
CA GLY A 120 11.39 14.26 -22.09
C GLY A 120 12.52 13.63 -21.27
N THR A 121 12.76 14.13 -20.06
CA THR A 121 13.70 13.50 -19.12
C THR A 121 13.35 12.03 -18.89
N PRO A 122 14.33 11.11 -18.81
CA PRO A 122 14.07 9.71 -18.48
C PRO A 122 13.95 9.45 -16.96
N TYR A 123 13.91 10.49 -16.15
CA TYR A 123 13.84 10.41 -14.69
C TYR A 123 12.53 10.99 -14.18
N PRO A 124 11.92 10.37 -13.13
CA PRO A 124 10.76 10.95 -12.47
C PRO A 124 11.06 12.35 -11.93
N ASN A 125 10.08 13.25 -12.05
CA ASN A 125 10.18 14.62 -11.55
C ASN A 125 9.05 14.86 -10.54
N TRP A 126 9.31 14.60 -9.25
CA TRP A 126 8.33 14.78 -8.20
C TRP A 126 8.21 16.24 -7.76
N ILE A 127 7.07 16.85 -8.04
CA ILE A 127 6.77 18.23 -7.66
C ILE A 127 6.05 18.24 -6.30
N ALA A 128 6.80 18.45 -5.23
CA ALA A 128 6.27 18.54 -3.87
C ALA A 128 5.92 19.99 -3.45
N HIS A 129 6.55 20.99 -4.08
CA HIS A 129 6.36 22.40 -3.75
C HIS A 129 6.34 23.26 -5.02
N PRO A 130 5.15 23.45 -5.64
CA PRO A 130 5.01 24.15 -6.91
C PRO A 130 4.98 25.70 -6.69
N PHE A 131 6.08 26.27 -6.20
CA PHE A 131 6.16 27.72 -5.95
C PHE A 131 6.47 28.52 -7.21
N GLN A 132 7.46 28.09 -8.01
CA GLN A 132 7.81 28.73 -9.28
C GLN A 132 6.79 28.36 -10.36
N GLN A 133 6.56 29.28 -11.30
CA GLN A 133 5.61 29.09 -12.39
C GLN A 133 5.91 27.82 -13.22
N GLU A 134 7.18 27.56 -13.48
CA GLU A 134 7.63 26.37 -14.20
C GLU A 134 7.26 25.06 -13.50
N PHE A 135 7.29 25.00 -12.17
CA PHE A 135 6.85 23.80 -11.44
C PHE A 135 5.33 23.60 -11.50
N LEU A 136 4.56 24.68 -11.52
CA LEU A 136 3.12 24.60 -11.76
C LEU A 136 2.82 24.08 -13.15
N GLU A 137 3.51 24.57 -14.19
CA GLU A 137 3.36 24.12 -15.57
C GLU A 137 3.74 22.64 -15.74
N ILE A 138 4.83 22.19 -15.11
CA ILE A 138 5.22 20.78 -15.10
C ILE A 138 4.13 19.94 -14.40
N LEU A 139 3.64 20.36 -13.24
CA LEU A 139 2.63 19.64 -12.49
C LEU A 139 1.32 19.52 -13.29
N GLU A 140 0.87 20.61 -13.94
CA GLU A 140 -0.30 20.59 -14.82
C GLU A 140 -0.10 19.64 -15.99
N TRP A 141 1.06 19.70 -16.64
CA TRP A 141 1.41 18.78 -17.73
C TRP A 141 1.41 17.32 -17.27
N GLN A 142 1.99 17.01 -16.10
CA GLN A 142 2.00 15.65 -15.52
C GLN A 142 0.58 15.13 -15.34
N TRP A 143 -0.32 15.93 -14.78
CA TRP A 143 -1.70 15.54 -14.58
C TRP A 143 -2.47 15.44 -15.91
N ASP A 144 -2.38 16.41 -16.79
CA ASP A 144 -3.21 16.49 -17.98
C ASP A 144 -2.76 15.55 -19.10
N LYS A 145 -1.43 15.40 -19.26
CA LYS A 145 -0.86 14.66 -20.39
C LYS A 145 -0.44 13.25 -20.08
N VAL A 146 -0.21 12.93 -18.80
CA VAL A 146 0.30 11.61 -18.39
C VAL A 146 -0.67 10.90 -17.46
N LEU A 147 -0.95 11.46 -16.29
CA LEU A 147 -1.74 10.79 -15.27
C LEU A 147 -3.20 10.60 -15.66
N THR A 148 -3.85 11.64 -16.16
CA THR A 148 -5.26 11.59 -16.54
C THR A 148 -5.54 10.55 -17.63
N PRO A 149 -4.87 10.51 -18.79
CA PRO A 149 -5.14 9.50 -19.80
C PRO A 149 -4.82 8.09 -19.30
N PHE A 150 -3.71 7.90 -18.57
CA PHE A 150 -3.33 6.59 -18.03
C PHE A 150 -4.35 6.07 -17.02
N TRP A 151 -4.67 6.85 -15.99
CA TRP A 151 -5.54 6.38 -14.92
C TRP A 151 -7.00 6.26 -15.32
N LYS A 152 -7.46 7.04 -16.31
CA LYS A 152 -8.77 6.84 -16.91
C LYS A 152 -8.87 5.47 -17.61
N GLU A 153 -7.85 5.09 -18.37
CA GLU A 153 -7.75 3.76 -19.01
C GLU A 153 -7.66 2.64 -17.97
N ALA A 154 -6.73 2.76 -16.99
CA ALA A 154 -6.50 1.76 -15.97
C ALA A 154 -7.71 1.56 -15.03
N GLY A 155 -8.39 2.65 -14.66
CA GLY A 155 -9.61 2.57 -13.85
C GLY A 155 -10.76 1.88 -14.56
N GLN A 156 -10.95 2.15 -15.87
CA GLN A 156 -11.93 1.43 -16.67
C GLN A 156 -11.56 -0.04 -16.80
N TYR A 157 -10.29 -0.35 -17.06
CA TYR A 157 -9.82 -1.72 -17.16
C TYR A 157 -10.06 -2.51 -15.86
N ALA A 158 -9.75 -1.91 -14.71
CA ALA A 158 -10.03 -2.53 -13.42
C ALA A 158 -11.54 -2.76 -13.20
N THR A 159 -12.39 -1.79 -13.59
CA THR A 159 -13.85 -1.93 -13.53
C THR A 159 -14.35 -3.11 -14.39
N ASP A 160 -13.84 -3.24 -15.61
CA ASP A 160 -14.22 -4.30 -16.54
C ASP A 160 -13.85 -5.71 -16.03
N HIS A 161 -12.82 -5.81 -15.17
CA HIS A 161 -12.37 -7.03 -14.52
C HIS A 161 -12.96 -7.25 -13.10
N GLY A 162 -13.81 -6.33 -12.63
CA GLY A 162 -14.38 -6.40 -11.26
C GLY A 162 -13.36 -6.21 -10.14
N VAL A 163 -12.24 -5.53 -10.43
CA VAL A 163 -11.11 -5.33 -9.51
C VAL A 163 -11.05 -3.87 -9.06
N LYS A 164 -10.69 -3.66 -7.81
CA LYS A 164 -10.40 -2.37 -7.20
C LYS A 164 -8.89 -2.13 -7.17
N ILE A 165 -8.47 -0.92 -7.48
CA ILE A 165 -7.07 -0.51 -7.34
C ILE A 165 -6.94 0.33 -6.07
N ALA A 166 -6.24 -0.20 -5.08
CA ALA A 166 -5.94 0.45 -3.81
C ALA A 166 -4.61 1.22 -3.95
N ILE A 167 -4.70 2.53 -4.17
CA ILE A 167 -3.52 3.39 -4.33
C ILE A 167 -2.90 3.70 -2.98
N GLU A 168 -1.62 3.38 -2.84
CA GLU A 168 -0.81 3.82 -1.72
C GLU A 168 -0.42 5.29 -1.88
N MET A 169 -0.86 6.12 -0.92
CA MET A 169 -0.50 7.54 -0.86
C MET A 169 0.93 7.67 -0.35
N HIS A 170 1.89 7.82 -1.25
CA HIS A 170 3.32 7.77 -0.93
C HIS A 170 4.07 9.00 -1.44
N PRO A 171 4.83 9.74 -0.60
CA PRO A 171 5.75 10.78 -1.06
C PRO A 171 6.75 10.24 -2.10
N GLY A 172 7.05 11.04 -3.11
CA GLY A 172 7.79 10.58 -4.29
C GLY A 172 6.90 10.06 -5.42
N GLN A 173 5.60 9.89 -5.14
CA GLN A 173 4.56 9.58 -6.13
C GLN A 173 3.66 10.81 -6.36
N SER A 174 2.92 10.84 -7.47
CA SER A 174 2.01 11.95 -7.78
C SER A 174 0.85 12.07 -6.79
N VAL A 175 0.42 10.96 -6.21
CA VAL A 175 -0.58 10.90 -5.14
C VAL A 175 0.09 10.51 -3.82
N PHE A 176 0.21 11.49 -2.94
CA PHE A 176 0.82 11.34 -1.61
C PHE A 176 -0.06 11.91 -0.49
N SER A 177 -1.30 12.29 -0.82
CA SER A 177 -2.25 12.87 0.13
C SER A 177 -3.69 12.56 -0.27
N PRO A 178 -4.67 12.69 0.66
CA PRO A 178 -6.08 12.47 0.37
C PRO A 178 -6.64 13.36 -0.76
N SER A 179 -6.16 14.58 -0.90
CA SER A 179 -6.59 15.48 -1.98
C SER A 179 -6.16 14.97 -3.35
N GLY A 180 -4.91 14.47 -3.46
CA GLY A 180 -4.41 13.83 -4.68
C GLY A 180 -5.19 12.55 -5.01
N LEU A 181 -5.51 11.75 -4.00
CA LEU A 181 -6.30 10.53 -4.17
C LEU A 181 -7.72 10.82 -4.69
N ARG A 182 -8.41 11.83 -4.13
CA ARG A 182 -9.73 12.25 -4.61
C ARG A 182 -9.66 12.70 -6.08
N ARG A 183 -8.68 13.54 -6.43
CA ARG A 183 -8.46 13.96 -7.82
C ARG A 183 -8.25 12.77 -8.74
N LEU A 184 -7.47 11.78 -8.32
CA LEU A 184 -7.20 10.58 -9.12
C LEU A 184 -8.46 9.74 -9.30
N ARG A 185 -9.26 9.56 -8.24
CA ARG A 185 -10.54 8.85 -8.30
C ARG A 185 -11.57 9.54 -9.20
N ASP A 186 -11.63 10.86 -9.19
CA ASP A 186 -12.51 11.61 -10.09
C ASP A 186 -12.18 11.35 -11.56
N ILE A 187 -10.93 11.03 -11.86
CA ILE A 187 -10.43 10.69 -13.20
C ILE A 187 -10.68 9.20 -13.53
N ALA A 188 -10.31 8.31 -12.61
CA ALA A 188 -10.26 6.86 -12.83
C ALA A 188 -11.60 6.15 -12.56
N GLY A 189 -12.47 6.77 -11.77
CA GLY A 189 -13.75 6.18 -11.38
C GLY A 189 -13.71 5.40 -10.06
N PRO A 190 -14.84 4.76 -9.68
CA PRO A 190 -15.03 4.17 -8.36
C PRO A 190 -14.20 2.90 -8.08
N SER A 191 -13.60 2.30 -9.08
CA SER A 191 -12.65 1.19 -8.91
C SER A 191 -11.31 1.59 -8.30
N LEU A 192 -11.05 2.90 -8.11
CA LEU A 192 -9.83 3.40 -7.51
C LEU A 192 -10.09 3.93 -6.10
N GLY A 193 -9.29 3.52 -5.13
CA GLY A 193 -9.35 3.94 -3.73
C GLY A 193 -7.99 3.90 -3.07
N ALA A 194 -7.95 3.77 -1.75
CA ALA A 194 -6.74 3.79 -0.96
C ALA A 194 -6.29 2.40 -0.51
N ASN A 195 -5.00 2.13 -0.64
CA ASN A 195 -4.28 1.38 0.35
C ASN A 195 -3.82 2.38 1.41
N LEU A 196 -4.42 2.34 2.59
CA LEU A 196 -4.13 3.29 3.65
C LEU A 196 -2.92 2.81 4.45
N ASP A 197 -1.78 3.44 4.22
CA ASP A 197 -0.58 3.28 5.05
C ASP A 197 -0.40 4.52 5.93
N PRO A 198 -0.58 4.42 7.26
CA PRO A 198 -0.45 5.56 8.17
C PRO A 198 0.97 6.10 8.23
N SER A 199 1.98 5.25 7.97
CA SER A 199 3.39 5.65 8.10
C SER A 199 3.76 6.81 7.17
N HIS A 200 3.18 6.83 5.96
CA HIS A 200 3.41 7.88 4.98
C HIS A 200 2.68 9.20 5.30
N LEU A 201 1.68 9.15 6.17
CA LEU A 201 0.91 10.33 6.58
C LEU A 201 1.56 11.04 7.76
N PHE A 202 2.14 10.28 8.70
CA PHE A 202 2.71 10.83 9.94
C PHE A 202 3.74 11.93 9.72
N TYR A 203 4.78 11.64 8.93
CA TYR A 203 5.85 12.62 8.74
C TYR A 203 5.45 13.78 7.82
N GLN A 204 4.33 13.68 7.12
CA GLN A 204 3.71 14.78 6.39
C GLN A 204 2.85 15.67 7.30
N GLY A 205 2.66 15.31 8.57
CA GLY A 205 1.84 16.06 9.54
C GLY A 205 0.34 15.82 9.40
N MET A 206 -0.07 14.75 8.74
CA MET A 206 -1.47 14.35 8.65
C MET A 206 -1.83 13.40 9.81
N ASP A 207 -3.11 13.45 10.24
CA ASP A 207 -3.68 12.50 11.18
C ASP A 207 -4.40 11.38 10.41
N PRO A 208 -3.85 10.13 10.41
CA PRO A 208 -4.46 9.01 9.71
C PRO A 208 -5.89 8.69 10.17
N ASN A 209 -6.22 8.92 11.46
CA ASN A 209 -7.56 8.67 11.99
C ASN A 209 -8.60 9.61 11.39
N LEU A 210 -8.24 10.89 11.18
CA LEU A 210 -9.09 11.84 10.49
C LEU A 210 -9.19 11.52 9.00
N VAL A 211 -8.08 11.12 8.37
CA VAL A 211 -8.06 10.70 6.96
C VAL A 211 -9.00 9.52 6.71
N ILE A 212 -9.02 8.50 7.59
CA ILE A 212 -9.96 7.37 7.50
C ILE A 212 -11.40 7.87 7.50
N ARG A 213 -11.75 8.73 8.47
CA ARG A 213 -13.12 9.24 8.62
C ARG A 213 -13.58 10.10 7.44
N GLU A 214 -12.66 10.88 6.86
CA GLU A 214 -12.96 11.71 5.68
C GLU A 214 -13.06 10.91 4.39
N LEU A 215 -12.28 9.86 4.22
CA LEU A 215 -12.31 9.00 3.04
C LEU A 215 -13.48 8.03 3.09
N GLY A 216 -13.76 7.46 4.26
CA GLY A 216 -14.82 6.46 4.45
C GLY A 216 -14.53 5.13 3.74
N LEU A 217 -15.46 4.18 3.90
CA LEU A 217 -15.36 2.85 3.30
C LEU A 217 -15.32 2.88 1.76
N ASP A 218 -15.91 3.90 1.15
CA ASP A 218 -15.93 4.04 -0.31
C ASP A 218 -14.53 4.23 -0.91
N PHE A 219 -13.57 4.66 -0.10
CA PHE A 219 -12.19 4.85 -0.53
C PHE A 219 -11.21 3.84 0.07
N VAL A 220 -11.40 3.38 1.30
CA VAL A 220 -10.44 2.50 1.98
C VAL A 220 -10.65 1.05 1.53
N PHE A 221 -9.84 0.59 0.59
CA PHE A 221 -9.92 -0.76 0.03
C PHE A 221 -8.97 -1.74 0.68
N HIS A 222 -7.80 -1.25 1.11
CA HIS A 222 -6.78 -2.04 1.79
C HIS A 222 -6.06 -1.17 2.84
N VAL A 223 -5.38 -1.82 3.79
CA VAL A 223 -4.66 -1.12 4.87
C VAL A 223 -3.31 -1.78 5.12
N HIS A 224 -2.24 -1.00 5.04
CA HIS A 224 -0.96 -1.39 5.59
C HIS A 224 -0.85 -1.02 7.07
N ALA A 225 -0.36 -1.95 7.87
CA ALA A 225 0.01 -1.71 9.24
C ALA A 225 1.53 -1.49 9.30
N LYS A 226 1.93 -0.24 9.16
CA LYS A 226 3.32 0.22 9.21
C LYS A 226 3.40 1.47 10.07
N ASP A 227 4.39 1.53 10.95
CA ASP A 227 4.60 2.64 11.87
C ASP A 227 5.75 3.54 11.41
N ALA A 228 5.76 4.75 11.89
CA ALA A 228 6.86 5.68 11.72
C ALA A 228 7.10 6.49 12.99
N LYS A 229 8.34 6.84 13.26
CA LYS A 229 8.71 7.69 14.37
C LYS A 229 9.33 8.98 13.88
N ILE A 230 8.79 10.10 14.34
CA ILE A 230 9.36 11.42 14.13
C ILE A 230 10.35 11.70 15.28
N ASP A 231 11.58 12.10 14.92
CA ASP A 231 12.55 12.59 15.90
C ASP A 231 12.24 14.06 16.22
N PRO A 232 11.79 14.38 17.45
CA PRO A 232 11.36 15.72 17.79
C PRO A 232 12.50 16.75 17.77
N HIS A 233 13.74 16.32 17.96
CA HIS A 233 14.90 17.23 17.95
C HIS A 233 15.31 17.56 16.51
N ARG A 234 15.38 16.54 15.65
CA ARG A 234 15.73 16.73 14.23
C ARG A 234 14.65 17.49 13.48
N THR A 235 13.39 17.16 13.72
CA THR A 235 12.26 17.87 13.07
C THR A 235 12.25 19.37 13.38
N VAL A 236 12.61 19.76 14.62
CA VAL A 236 12.65 21.19 14.99
C VAL A 236 13.78 21.93 14.28
N SER A 237 14.92 21.26 13.99
CA SER A 237 16.06 21.89 13.31
C SER A 237 15.95 21.79 11.79
N ASP A 238 15.55 20.65 11.25
CA ASP A 238 15.70 20.31 9.82
C ASP A 238 14.36 20.13 9.09
N GLY A 239 13.24 20.07 9.83
CA GLY A 239 11.91 19.79 9.27
C GLY A 239 11.72 18.33 8.89
N ASN A 240 10.60 18.01 8.23
CA ASN A 240 10.24 16.62 7.84
C ASN A 240 10.54 16.28 6.37
N LEU A 241 10.92 17.25 5.54
CA LEU A 241 11.37 17.02 4.17
C LEU A 241 12.84 16.57 4.19
N ASP A 242 13.05 15.37 4.69
CA ASP A 242 14.39 14.83 4.96
C ASP A 242 14.94 14.09 3.74
N LEU A 243 16.13 14.49 3.30
CA LEU A 243 16.81 13.91 2.13
C LEU A 243 17.92 12.91 2.51
N ASN A 244 18.14 12.66 3.81
CA ASN A 244 19.13 11.69 4.24
C ASN A 244 18.69 10.26 3.89
N PRO A 245 19.64 9.37 3.52
CA PRO A 245 19.34 7.96 3.30
C PRO A 245 18.71 7.28 4.52
N MET A 246 17.72 6.40 4.30
CA MET A 246 16.94 5.75 5.37
C MET A 246 17.79 4.99 6.40
N HIS A 247 18.93 4.42 5.98
CA HIS A 247 19.81 3.69 6.89
C HIS A 247 20.62 4.59 7.84
N LEU A 248 20.68 5.91 7.58
CA LEU A 248 21.38 6.88 8.44
C LEU A 248 20.43 7.40 9.55
N VAL A 249 19.86 6.50 10.33
CA VAL A 249 18.77 6.76 11.29
C VAL A 249 19.04 7.96 12.21
N LEU A 250 20.29 8.09 12.72
CA LEU A 250 20.67 9.20 13.62
C LEU A 250 20.67 10.59 12.96
N ASN A 251 20.67 10.62 11.63
CA ASN A 251 20.71 11.88 10.86
C ASN A 251 19.33 12.28 10.35
N ARG A 252 18.33 11.43 10.55
CA ARG A 252 17.00 11.62 9.99
C ARG A 252 16.02 12.25 10.96
N SER A 253 15.10 13.05 10.42
CA SER A 253 13.98 13.64 11.16
C SER A 253 12.89 12.62 11.46
N TRP A 254 12.82 11.53 10.71
CA TRP A 254 11.86 10.44 10.89
C TRP A 254 12.37 9.14 10.26
N GLY A 255 11.79 8.04 10.65
CA GLY A 255 12.09 6.71 10.07
C GLY A 255 10.93 5.75 10.28
N TYR A 256 10.82 4.75 9.40
CA TYR A 256 9.87 3.66 9.58
C TYR A 256 10.23 2.81 10.78
N ARG A 257 9.22 2.33 11.48
CA ARG A 257 9.39 1.56 12.70
C ARG A 257 8.43 0.37 12.74
N THR A 258 8.88 -0.65 13.41
CA THR A 258 8.04 -1.76 13.86
C THR A 258 6.85 -1.23 14.67
N LEU A 259 5.67 -1.82 14.55
CA LEU A 259 4.46 -1.37 15.24
C LEU A 259 4.70 -1.25 16.75
N GLY A 260 4.24 -0.14 17.33
CA GLY A 260 4.42 0.19 18.73
C GLY A 260 5.77 0.84 19.09
N PHE A 261 6.70 0.97 18.12
CA PHE A 261 7.96 1.68 18.32
C PHE A 261 7.94 3.13 17.81
N GLY A 262 6.95 3.48 17.02
CA GLY A 262 6.63 4.84 16.59
C GLY A 262 5.51 5.45 17.42
N HIS A 263 4.35 4.82 17.38
CA HIS A 263 3.14 5.19 18.10
C HIS A 263 2.74 4.10 19.10
N ASP A 264 2.13 4.49 20.21
CA ASP A 264 1.76 3.58 21.29
C ASP A 264 0.48 2.78 21.00
N GLU A 265 0.15 1.87 21.91
CA GLU A 265 -1.03 1.01 21.81
C GLU A 265 -2.33 1.83 21.79
N LEU A 266 -2.40 2.94 22.51
CA LEU A 266 -3.60 3.78 22.53
C LEU A 266 -3.89 4.37 21.17
N TRP A 267 -2.87 4.86 20.48
CA TRP A 267 -2.99 5.39 19.12
C TRP A 267 -3.46 4.30 18.13
N TRP A 268 -2.86 3.09 18.20
CA TRP A 268 -3.23 1.98 17.31
C TRP A 268 -4.65 1.45 17.61
N ARG A 269 -5.11 1.48 18.87
CA ARG A 269 -6.51 1.19 19.22
C ARG A 269 -7.48 2.20 18.58
N GLU A 270 -7.11 3.48 18.57
CA GLU A 270 -7.90 4.51 17.89
C GLU A 270 -7.91 4.32 16.37
N PHE A 271 -6.78 3.95 15.78
CA PHE A 271 -6.66 3.65 14.35
C PHE A 271 -7.60 2.50 13.93
N VAL A 272 -7.54 1.39 14.64
CA VAL A 272 -8.39 0.22 14.41
C VAL A 272 -9.88 0.58 14.63
N SER A 273 -10.19 1.38 15.67
CA SER A 273 -11.55 1.85 15.92
C SER A 273 -12.05 2.79 14.82
N SER A 274 -11.19 3.65 14.27
CA SER A 274 -11.52 4.53 13.15
C SER A 274 -11.83 3.73 11.88
N LEU A 275 -11.03 2.70 11.56
CA LEU A 275 -11.30 1.77 10.46
C LEU A 275 -12.67 1.06 10.65
N ARG A 276 -12.92 0.53 11.85
CA ARG A 276 -14.18 -0.13 12.19
C ARG A 276 -15.37 0.83 12.07
N SER A 277 -15.21 2.09 12.49
CA SER A 277 -16.28 3.09 12.46
C SER A 277 -16.77 3.43 11.06
N VAL A 278 -15.92 3.31 10.07
CA VAL A 278 -16.29 3.49 8.65
C VAL A 278 -16.74 2.19 7.98
N GLY A 279 -16.70 1.06 8.71
CA GLY A 279 -17.14 -0.25 8.22
C GLY A 279 -16.05 -1.12 7.61
N TYR A 280 -14.77 -0.74 7.71
CA TYR A 280 -13.68 -1.57 7.23
C TYR A 280 -13.53 -2.84 8.10
N ASP A 281 -13.48 -4.00 7.46
CA ASP A 281 -13.32 -5.31 8.10
C ASP A 281 -12.32 -6.23 7.37
N GLY A 282 -11.46 -5.66 6.54
CA GLY A 282 -10.41 -6.36 5.80
C GLY A 282 -9.20 -6.74 6.66
N SER A 283 -8.06 -6.92 6.04
CA SER A 283 -6.80 -7.20 6.74
C SER A 283 -6.04 -5.93 7.09
N LEU A 284 -5.31 -5.99 8.20
CA LEU A 284 -4.23 -5.07 8.55
C LEU A 284 -2.93 -5.75 8.11
N SER A 285 -2.47 -5.41 6.92
CA SER A 285 -1.30 -6.03 6.28
C SER A 285 -0.03 -5.42 6.84
N ILE A 286 0.69 -6.14 7.71
CA ILE A 286 1.96 -5.68 8.26
C ILE A 286 2.95 -5.50 7.11
N GLU A 287 3.54 -4.31 7.01
CA GLU A 287 4.67 -4.03 6.14
C GLU A 287 5.87 -3.61 7.00
N HIS A 288 7.00 -4.30 6.86
CA HIS A 288 8.17 -4.10 7.70
C HIS A 288 9.30 -3.41 6.93
N GLU A 289 9.64 -2.18 7.38
CA GLU A 289 10.76 -1.39 6.84
C GLU A 289 11.60 -0.72 7.94
N ASP A 290 11.62 -1.30 9.16
CA ASP A 290 12.40 -0.76 10.28
C ASP A 290 13.89 -1.03 10.10
N SER A 291 14.68 0.02 9.89
CA SER A 291 16.15 -0.08 9.74
C SER A 291 16.89 -0.50 11.02
N LEU A 292 16.20 -0.53 12.17
CA LEU A 292 16.80 -0.88 13.47
C LEU A 292 16.48 -2.31 13.93
N MET A 293 15.69 -3.06 13.13
CA MET A 293 15.23 -4.38 13.53
C MET A 293 15.24 -5.32 12.31
N SER A 294 15.55 -6.60 12.53
CA SER A 294 15.42 -7.59 11.44
C SER A 294 13.95 -7.79 11.07
N ALA A 295 13.69 -8.15 9.81
CA ALA A 295 12.33 -8.34 9.33
C ALA A 295 11.57 -9.38 10.18
N THR A 296 12.19 -10.55 10.43
CA THR A 296 11.58 -11.61 11.25
C THR A 296 11.24 -11.13 12.67
N GLU A 297 12.17 -10.45 13.36
CA GLU A 297 11.91 -9.93 14.70
C GLU A 297 10.81 -8.86 14.68
N GLY A 298 10.87 -7.93 13.72
CA GLY A 298 9.90 -6.84 13.61
C GLY A 298 8.50 -7.35 13.30
N ILE A 299 8.36 -8.30 12.38
CA ILE A 299 7.06 -8.89 12.05
C ILE A 299 6.47 -9.62 13.28
N ILE A 300 7.25 -10.46 13.95
CA ILE A 300 6.80 -11.16 15.17
C ILE A 300 6.33 -10.17 16.26
N LYS A 301 7.08 -9.09 16.46
CA LYS A 301 6.69 -8.05 17.44
C LYS A 301 5.43 -7.30 16.99
N SER A 302 5.28 -7.02 15.71
CA SER A 302 4.09 -6.37 15.15
C SER A 302 2.85 -7.23 15.31
N VAL A 303 2.93 -8.54 15.07
CA VAL A 303 1.82 -9.48 15.32
C VAL A 303 1.40 -9.45 16.77
N LYS A 304 2.35 -9.65 17.72
CA LYS A 304 2.06 -9.63 19.17
C LYS A 304 1.50 -8.29 19.65
N PHE A 305 1.88 -7.20 19.00
CA PHE A 305 1.35 -5.88 19.29
C PHE A 305 -0.08 -5.70 18.79
N LEU A 306 -0.42 -6.23 17.63
CA LEU A 306 -1.76 -6.11 17.03
C LEU A 306 -2.79 -7.08 17.66
N GLU A 307 -2.39 -8.27 18.09
CA GLU A 307 -3.30 -9.28 18.65
C GLU A 307 -4.33 -8.71 19.66
N PRO A 308 -3.94 -7.94 20.70
CA PRO A 308 -4.88 -7.37 21.66
C PRO A 308 -5.64 -6.15 21.16
N ILE A 309 -5.34 -5.65 19.95
CA ILE A 309 -5.87 -4.40 19.41
C ILE A 309 -6.92 -4.66 18.33
N VAL A 310 -6.71 -5.68 17.49
CA VAL A 310 -7.55 -5.97 16.33
C VAL A 310 -8.97 -6.34 16.74
N LEU A 311 -9.96 -5.72 16.12
CA LEU A 311 -11.38 -6.04 16.31
C LEU A 311 -11.78 -7.16 15.33
N THR A 312 -11.91 -8.37 15.84
CA THR A 312 -12.14 -9.58 15.01
C THR A 312 -13.60 -9.82 14.66
N THR A 313 -14.54 -9.32 15.47
CA THR A 313 -15.97 -9.57 15.30
C THR A 313 -16.73 -8.27 15.05
N MET A 314 -17.57 -8.24 14.01
CA MET A 314 -18.53 -7.16 13.82
C MET A 314 -19.68 -7.30 14.81
N PRO A 315 -20.22 -6.21 15.38
CA PRO A 315 -21.46 -6.27 16.15
C PRO A 315 -22.60 -6.82 15.29
N GLU A 316 -23.30 -7.82 15.78
CA GLU A 316 -24.41 -8.47 15.04
C GLU A 316 -25.65 -7.57 14.92
N GLU A 317 -25.88 -6.71 15.92
CA GLU A 317 -27.03 -5.79 15.97
C GLU A 317 -26.60 -4.43 16.52
N THR A 318 -27.29 -3.37 16.06
CA THR A 318 -27.20 -2.07 16.72
C THR A 318 -27.71 -2.22 18.15
N PRO A 319 -26.92 -1.88 19.17
CA PRO A 319 -27.38 -1.97 20.55
C PRO A 319 -28.70 -1.20 20.74
N PRO A 320 -29.68 -1.73 21.51
CA PRO A 320 -30.99 -1.14 21.62
C PRO A 320 -31.05 0.25 22.28
N TRP A 321 -29.90 0.74 22.78
CA TRP A 321 -29.73 2.11 23.33
C TRP A 321 -29.10 3.09 22.34
N LEU A 322 -28.79 2.70 21.10
CA LEU A 322 -28.42 3.55 19.99
C LEU A 322 -29.61 3.75 19.06
#